data_ba7e47745a19a2620fc60b56489bb0eb
#
_entry.id   ba7e47745a19a2620fc60b56489bb0eb
#
_cell.length_a   1.000
_cell.length_b   1.000
_cell.length_c   1.000
_cell.angle_alpha   90.00
_cell.angle_beta   90.00
_cell.angle_gamma   90.00
#
_symmetry.space_group_name_H-M   'P 1'
#
loop_
_entity.id
_entity.type
_entity.pdbx_description
1 polymer ?
#
loop_
_entity_poly.entity_id
_entity_poly.type
_entity_poly.pdbx_seq_one_letter_code
_entity_poly.pdbx_strand_id
1 'polypeptide(L)'
;MAYFFTSESVSEGHPDKVADQISDAILDQFLAYDDKARVAVETLVTTGQVVIAGEVRSDVYIDLQTIARKTIKRIGYTKSEYQFDWNSCGVLNAIHEQSEDIKRGVDRQDESEQGAGDQGMMFGYACNETENYMPLSLDLAHMIMRTLADIRKEGKQMTYLRPDSKSQVTVEYDDNGEARRIDTIVVSTQHDEFDSDDDAMLARIKEDVKNILMPRVKEQIHSEKVLALFDDDIKYLVNPTGKFVIGGPHGDTGLTGRKIIVDTYGGKGAHGGGAFSGKDSSKVDRSAAYAARYIAKNMVAAGVPTTMLVQISYAIGQAEPVSIYVNTYGRSHVSQSDGEIAEVIKKMFDLRPRAIERDLKLRQPIYSETAAYGHMGRKYEKVMKTFESHYHETKTIEVELFTWEKLDKVDEIKKAFGL
;
A
#
# COMPACT_ATOMS: atom_id res chain seq x y z
N MET A 1 15.57 -13.64 -25.41
CA MET A 1 16.67 -13.20 -24.51
C MET A 1 16.08 -12.98 -23.11
N ALA A 2 16.84 -13.29 -22.04
CA ALA A 2 16.39 -12.99 -20.70
C ALA A 2 16.38 -11.47 -20.45
N TYR A 3 15.44 -10.98 -19.61
CA TYR A 3 15.41 -9.59 -19.17
C TYR A 3 15.28 -9.52 -17.65
N PHE A 4 15.73 -8.40 -17.08
CA PHE A 4 15.66 -8.17 -15.63
C PHE A 4 14.55 -7.17 -15.32
N PHE A 5 13.84 -7.43 -14.22
CA PHE A 5 12.87 -6.48 -13.69
C PHE A 5 13.08 -6.31 -12.19
N THR A 6 13.02 -5.08 -11.74
CA THR A 6 13.31 -4.71 -10.35
C THR A 6 12.14 -3.96 -9.74
N SER A 7 11.78 -4.34 -8.51
CA SER A 7 10.87 -3.55 -7.68
C SER A 7 11.51 -3.27 -6.32
N GLU A 8 11.06 -2.20 -5.69
CA GLU A 8 11.50 -1.78 -4.36
C GLU A 8 10.35 -1.77 -3.36
N SER A 9 10.70 -1.87 -2.09
CA SER A 9 9.82 -1.63 -0.96
C SER A 9 10.55 -0.86 0.13
N VAL A 10 9.78 -0.23 1.01
CA VAL A 10 10.30 0.47 2.18
C VAL A 10 9.56 0.04 3.44
N SER A 11 10.23 0.16 4.59
CA SER A 11 9.63 -0.17 5.88
C SER A 11 8.58 0.85 6.33
N GLU A 12 7.80 0.48 7.33
CA GLU A 12 6.90 1.39 8.04
C GLU A 12 7.60 2.62 8.65
N GLY A 13 8.92 2.52 8.90
CA GLY A 13 9.73 3.60 9.45
C GLY A 13 10.34 4.53 8.40
N HIS A 14 10.19 4.26 7.10
CA HIS A 14 10.60 5.19 6.04
C HIS A 14 9.82 6.50 6.17
N PRO A 15 10.46 7.69 6.03
CA PRO A 15 9.80 8.97 6.25
C PRO A 15 8.46 9.15 5.52
N ASP A 16 8.41 8.81 4.23
CA ASP A 16 7.16 8.90 3.45
C ASP A 16 6.07 7.95 4.00
N LYS A 17 6.45 6.74 4.48
CA LYS A 17 5.49 5.81 5.06
C LYS A 17 5.08 6.17 6.48
N VAL A 18 5.91 6.89 7.23
CA VAL A 18 5.50 7.52 8.49
C VAL A 18 4.40 8.55 8.23
N ALA A 19 4.57 9.39 7.20
CA ALA A 19 3.59 10.39 6.78
C ALA A 19 2.27 9.73 6.35
N ASP A 20 2.31 8.70 5.49
CA ASP A 20 1.15 7.95 5.04
C ASP A 20 0.38 7.31 6.22
N GLN A 21 1.10 6.69 7.16
CA GLN A 21 0.48 6.05 8.32
C GLN A 21 -0.18 7.05 9.27
N ILE A 22 0.37 8.25 9.43
CA ILE A 22 -0.27 9.31 10.23
C ILE A 22 -1.55 9.77 9.54
N SER A 23 -1.51 10.04 8.24
CA SER A 23 -2.67 10.48 7.46
C SER A 23 -3.80 9.44 7.47
N ASP A 24 -3.50 8.15 7.28
CA ASP A 24 -4.52 7.09 7.33
C ASP A 24 -5.02 6.77 8.74
N ALA A 25 -4.19 6.93 9.78
CA ALA A 25 -4.66 6.82 11.16
C ALA A 25 -5.65 7.94 11.54
N ILE A 26 -5.44 9.14 11.02
CA ILE A 26 -6.38 10.27 11.18
C ILE A 26 -7.69 9.98 10.44
N LEU A 27 -7.62 9.51 9.20
CA LEU A 27 -8.78 9.11 8.41
C LEU A 27 -9.61 8.04 9.14
N ASP A 28 -8.97 6.97 9.62
CA ASP A 28 -9.64 5.89 10.36
C ASP A 28 -10.33 6.40 11.62
N GLN A 29 -9.70 7.34 12.34
CA GLN A 29 -10.29 7.90 13.55
C GLN A 29 -11.55 8.72 13.22
N PHE A 30 -11.56 9.50 12.14
CA PHE A 30 -12.77 10.19 11.70
C PHE A 30 -13.86 9.19 11.34
N LEU A 31 -13.57 8.19 10.50
CA LEU A 31 -14.54 7.20 10.03
C LEU A 31 -15.10 6.32 11.16
N ALA A 32 -14.35 6.10 12.23
CA ALA A 32 -14.82 5.35 13.38
C ALA A 32 -15.99 6.05 14.10
N TYR A 33 -16.02 7.38 14.10
CA TYR A 33 -17.03 8.17 14.78
C TYR A 33 -18.04 8.83 13.83
N ASP A 34 -17.66 9.06 12.57
CA ASP A 34 -18.50 9.63 11.51
C ASP A 34 -18.19 8.94 10.19
N ASP A 35 -19.01 7.96 9.80
CA ASP A 35 -18.87 7.20 8.56
C ASP A 35 -19.16 8.05 7.29
N LYS A 36 -19.67 9.27 7.46
CA LYS A 36 -19.89 10.25 6.39
C LYS A 36 -18.80 11.30 6.27
N ALA A 37 -17.77 11.22 7.14
CA ALA A 37 -16.67 12.16 7.11
C ALA A 37 -16.03 12.24 5.72
N ARG A 38 -15.69 13.45 5.28
CA ARG A 38 -14.92 13.73 4.09
C ARG A 38 -13.55 14.21 4.53
N VAL A 39 -12.53 13.46 4.15
CA VAL A 39 -11.16 13.65 4.64
C VAL A 39 -10.19 13.67 3.46
N ALA A 40 -9.36 14.70 3.41
CA ALA A 40 -8.21 14.80 2.55
C ALA A 40 -7.08 15.39 3.38
N VAL A 41 -6.30 14.52 4.02
CA VAL A 41 -5.25 14.91 4.99
C VAL A 41 -3.90 14.46 4.46
N GLU A 42 -2.97 15.40 4.42
CA GLU A 42 -1.58 15.18 4.05
C GLU A 42 -0.69 15.50 5.25
N THR A 43 0.38 14.73 5.39
CA THR A 43 1.34 14.85 6.48
C THR A 43 2.74 15.06 5.92
N LEU A 44 3.48 16.00 6.49
CA LEU A 44 4.92 16.16 6.32
C LEU A 44 5.60 15.77 7.62
N VAL A 45 6.66 14.98 7.54
CA VAL A 45 7.53 14.66 8.67
C VAL A 45 8.98 15.02 8.34
N THR A 46 9.67 15.61 9.31
CA THR A 46 11.10 15.97 9.19
C THR A 46 11.73 15.95 10.58
N THR A 47 12.99 16.36 10.72
CA THR A 47 13.69 16.40 12.02
C THR A 47 12.83 17.04 13.09
N GLY A 48 12.44 16.28 14.10
CA GLY A 48 11.72 16.78 15.28
C GLY A 48 10.33 17.34 15.01
N GLN A 49 9.75 17.17 13.80
CA GLN A 49 8.53 17.88 13.44
C GLN A 49 7.57 17.08 12.56
N VAL A 50 6.27 17.26 12.81
CA VAL A 50 5.14 16.77 12.00
C VAL A 50 4.27 17.96 11.65
N VAL A 51 3.90 18.12 10.38
CA VAL A 51 2.91 19.09 9.91
C VAL A 51 1.77 18.30 9.27
N ILE A 52 0.54 18.51 9.77
CA ILE A 52 -0.69 17.89 9.27
C ILE A 52 -1.51 19.00 8.61
N ALA A 53 -1.82 18.85 7.33
CA ALA A 53 -2.56 19.84 6.54
C ALA A 53 -3.64 19.15 5.71
N GLY A 54 -4.59 19.93 5.18
CA GLY A 54 -5.64 19.43 4.32
C GLY A 54 -7.04 19.87 4.72
N GLU A 55 -8.06 19.21 4.20
CA GLU A 55 -9.45 19.55 4.38
C GLU A 55 -10.23 18.40 5.01
N VAL A 56 -11.08 18.74 5.97
CA VAL A 56 -11.99 17.79 6.63
C VAL A 56 -13.38 18.40 6.74
N ARG A 57 -14.39 17.58 6.44
CA ARG A 57 -15.79 17.83 6.75
C ARG A 57 -16.30 16.67 7.61
N SER A 58 -16.59 16.95 8.88
CA SER A 58 -17.09 15.95 9.82
C SER A 58 -17.78 16.66 10.98
N ASP A 59 -18.73 15.98 11.61
CA ASP A 59 -19.44 16.47 12.80
C ASP A 59 -18.71 16.11 14.10
N VAL A 60 -17.54 15.45 14.02
CA VAL A 60 -16.79 15.00 15.19
C VAL A 60 -15.44 15.71 15.33
N TYR A 61 -15.03 15.93 16.57
CA TYR A 61 -13.71 16.46 16.90
C TYR A 61 -12.73 15.30 17.17
N ILE A 62 -11.54 15.38 16.57
CA ILE A 62 -10.47 14.39 16.71
C ILE A 62 -9.19 15.06 17.20
N ASP A 63 -8.52 14.43 18.17
CA ASP A 63 -7.22 14.88 18.65
C ASP A 63 -6.09 14.36 17.73
N LEU A 64 -5.80 15.15 16.71
CA LEU A 64 -4.80 14.82 15.69
C LEU A 64 -3.41 14.63 16.28
N GLN A 65 -3.04 15.41 17.30
CA GLN A 65 -1.74 15.32 17.94
C GLN A 65 -1.54 13.96 18.62
N THR A 66 -2.53 13.52 19.38
CA THR A 66 -2.48 12.22 20.05
C THR A 66 -2.41 11.07 19.03
N ILE A 67 -3.14 11.15 17.93
CA ILE A 67 -3.12 10.12 16.88
C ILE A 67 -1.74 10.05 16.21
N ALA A 68 -1.17 11.19 15.82
CA ALA A 68 0.16 11.25 15.24
C ALA A 68 1.20 10.64 16.19
N ARG A 69 1.20 11.03 17.47
CA ARG A 69 2.12 10.49 18.47
C ARG A 69 1.96 8.98 18.70
N LYS A 70 0.72 8.47 18.80
CA LYS A 70 0.45 7.03 18.91
C LYS A 70 1.00 6.26 17.67
N THR A 71 0.84 6.83 16.48
CA THR A 71 1.35 6.24 15.23
C THR A 71 2.87 6.20 15.21
N ILE A 72 3.54 7.31 15.52
CA ILE A 72 5.01 7.41 15.58
C ILE A 72 5.57 6.40 16.61
N LYS A 73 4.93 6.30 17.79
CA LYS A 73 5.31 5.34 18.83
C LYS A 73 5.18 3.88 18.35
N ARG A 74 4.07 3.54 17.70
CA ARG A 74 3.80 2.20 17.14
C ARG A 74 4.84 1.80 16.09
N ILE A 75 5.27 2.73 15.24
CA ILE A 75 6.31 2.54 14.24
C ILE A 75 7.67 2.23 14.91
N GLY A 76 7.95 2.80 16.09
CA GLY A 76 9.16 2.54 16.85
C GLY A 76 10.11 3.73 16.97
N TYR A 77 9.68 4.94 16.63
CA TYR A 77 10.43 6.16 16.92
C TYR A 77 10.20 6.58 18.38
N THR A 78 10.94 5.92 19.28
CA THR A 78 10.74 6.00 20.74
C THR A 78 11.92 6.55 21.51
N LYS A 79 13.03 6.87 20.81
CA LYS A 79 14.27 7.36 21.42
C LYS A 79 14.60 8.75 20.90
N SER A 80 14.97 9.67 21.79
CA SER A 80 15.35 11.05 21.46
C SER A 80 16.57 11.13 20.54
N GLU A 81 17.46 10.16 20.60
CA GLU A 81 18.65 10.06 19.74
C GLU A 81 18.31 9.91 18.23
N TYR A 82 17.08 9.48 17.91
CA TYR A 82 16.62 9.44 16.52
C TYR A 82 16.30 10.83 15.95
N GLN A 83 16.35 11.90 16.78
CA GLN A 83 16.01 13.28 16.43
C GLN A 83 14.61 13.44 15.83
N PHE A 84 13.77 12.39 15.99
CA PHE A 84 12.35 12.33 15.69
C PHE A 84 11.77 11.24 16.58
N ASP A 85 11.04 11.62 17.62
CA ASP A 85 10.42 10.68 18.54
C ASP A 85 9.00 11.11 18.92
N TRP A 86 8.18 10.13 19.27
CA TRP A 86 6.74 10.29 19.52
C TRP A 86 6.43 11.29 20.63
N ASN A 87 7.31 11.46 21.60
CA ASN A 87 7.05 12.26 22.80
C ASN A 87 7.50 13.72 22.62
N SER A 88 8.61 13.97 21.91
CA SER A 88 9.25 15.29 21.84
C SER A 88 9.04 16.01 20.51
N CYS A 89 8.66 15.33 19.42
CA CYS A 89 8.44 16.01 18.14
C CYS A 89 7.31 17.06 18.23
N GLY A 90 7.48 18.21 17.57
CA GLY A 90 6.43 19.19 17.36
C GLY A 90 5.37 18.65 16.42
N VAL A 91 4.07 18.88 16.71
CA VAL A 91 2.96 18.54 15.81
C VAL A 91 2.18 19.81 15.51
N LEU A 92 2.21 20.23 14.27
CA LEU A 92 1.49 21.40 13.77
C LEU A 92 0.23 20.93 13.02
N ASN A 93 -0.88 21.60 13.29
CA ASN A 93 -2.15 21.36 12.63
C ASN A 93 -2.54 22.56 11.76
N ALA A 94 -2.71 22.31 10.46
CA ALA A 94 -3.17 23.27 9.45
C ALA A 94 -4.36 22.71 8.66
N ILE A 95 -5.22 21.89 9.31
CA ILE A 95 -6.46 21.39 8.70
C ILE A 95 -7.52 22.51 8.76
N HIS A 96 -8.29 22.63 7.68
CA HIS A 96 -9.43 23.52 7.56
C HIS A 96 -10.66 22.80 6.98
N GLU A 97 -11.81 23.49 6.93
CA GLU A 97 -13.03 22.93 6.35
C GLU A 97 -12.94 22.80 4.82
N GLN A 98 -13.60 21.77 4.27
CA GLN A 98 -13.69 21.54 2.84
C GLN A 98 -14.47 22.65 2.13
N SER A 99 -14.01 23.08 0.96
CA SER A 99 -14.67 24.09 0.12
C SER A 99 -16.10 23.69 -0.28
N GLU A 100 -17.05 24.67 -0.17
CA GLU A 100 -18.44 24.53 -0.62
C GLU A 100 -18.56 24.26 -2.14
N ASP A 101 -17.60 24.72 -2.95
CA ASP A 101 -17.63 24.50 -4.41
C ASP A 101 -17.40 23.04 -4.78
N ILE A 102 -16.52 22.35 -4.07
CA ILE A 102 -16.29 20.89 -4.27
C ILE A 102 -17.55 20.11 -3.87
N LYS A 103 -18.21 20.50 -2.79
CA LYS A 103 -19.45 19.88 -2.31
C LYS A 103 -20.56 19.87 -3.38
N ARG A 104 -20.77 21.00 -4.06
CA ARG A 104 -21.81 21.13 -5.12
C ARG A 104 -21.59 20.21 -6.30
N GLY A 105 -20.33 19.87 -6.62
CA GLY A 105 -19.97 18.99 -7.74
C GLY A 105 -20.18 17.51 -7.44
N VAL A 106 -20.08 17.11 -6.16
CA VAL A 106 -20.03 15.71 -5.73
C VAL A 106 -21.36 15.24 -5.12
N ASP A 107 -21.93 16.02 -4.20
CA ASP A 107 -23.15 15.64 -3.49
C ASP A 107 -24.38 15.81 -4.40
N ARG A 108 -25.19 14.76 -4.51
CA ARG A 108 -26.46 14.73 -5.25
C ARG A 108 -27.61 14.42 -4.31
N GLN A 109 -28.86 14.81 -4.69
CA GLN A 109 -30.07 14.45 -3.92
C GLN A 109 -30.27 12.93 -3.88
N ASP A 110 -29.98 12.23 -4.98
CA ASP A 110 -29.88 10.77 -5.01
C ASP A 110 -28.40 10.37 -4.79
N GLU A 111 -28.13 9.73 -3.67
CA GLU A 111 -26.78 9.26 -3.33
C GLU A 111 -26.20 8.29 -4.38
N SER A 112 -27.06 7.56 -5.13
CA SER A 112 -26.61 6.65 -6.18
C SER A 112 -25.98 7.38 -7.37
N GLU A 113 -26.30 8.66 -7.55
CA GLU A 113 -25.79 9.55 -8.59
C GLU A 113 -24.63 10.43 -8.09
N GLN A 114 -24.04 10.11 -6.96
CA GLN A 114 -22.84 10.80 -6.44
C GLN A 114 -21.78 10.84 -7.54
N GLY A 115 -21.37 12.04 -7.93
CA GLY A 115 -20.33 12.25 -8.93
C GLY A 115 -18.93 11.94 -8.38
N ALA A 116 -18.00 11.66 -9.28
CA ALA A 116 -16.60 11.54 -8.93
C ALA A 116 -16.07 12.85 -8.31
N GLY A 117 -15.32 12.75 -7.21
CA GLY A 117 -14.79 13.91 -6.49
C GLY A 117 -13.70 14.66 -7.25
N ASP A 118 -13.12 14.04 -8.27
CA ASP A 118 -12.11 14.63 -9.15
C ASP A 118 -12.14 13.91 -10.51
N GLN A 119 -11.48 14.52 -11.49
CA GLN A 119 -11.09 13.83 -12.72
C GLN A 119 -9.88 12.94 -12.46
N GLY A 120 -9.71 11.89 -13.27
CA GLY A 120 -8.50 11.09 -13.18
C GLY A 120 -8.60 9.75 -13.91
N MET A 121 -7.48 9.06 -13.94
CA MET A 121 -7.36 7.69 -14.42
C MET A 121 -6.73 6.81 -13.33
N MET A 122 -7.37 5.70 -13.01
CA MET A 122 -6.96 4.78 -11.97
C MET A 122 -6.69 3.42 -12.57
N PHE A 123 -5.71 2.72 -12.02
CA PHE A 123 -5.25 1.45 -12.57
C PHE A 123 -5.33 0.33 -11.54
N GLY A 124 -5.72 -0.84 -12.04
CA GLY A 124 -5.59 -2.10 -11.35
C GLY A 124 -4.74 -3.07 -12.16
N TYR A 125 -3.91 -3.84 -11.48
CA TYR A 125 -3.07 -4.85 -12.11
C TYR A 125 -3.13 -6.15 -11.32
N ALA A 126 -3.03 -7.27 -12.02
CA ALA A 126 -2.83 -8.59 -11.42
C ALA A 126 -2.05 -9.48 -12.38
N CYS A 127 -1.29 -10.42 -11.83
CA CYS A 127 -0.59 -11.46 -12.58
C CYS A 127 -0.56 -12.75 -11.76
N ASN A 128 -0.29 -13.87 -12.39
CA ASN A 128 -0.23 -15.19 -11.75
C ASN A 128 1.19 -15.58 -11.25
N GLU A 129 2.06 -14.58 -11.02
CA GLU A 129 3.44 -14.83 -10.57
C GLU A 129 3.49 -15.30 -9.10
N THR A 130 2.54 -14.85 -8.27
CA THR A 130 2.44 -15.17 -6.84
C THR A 130 1.01 -15.59 -6.45
N GLU A 131 0.84 -16.22 -5.30
CA GLU A 131 -0.46 -16.68 -4.79
C GLU A 131 -1.44 -15.53 -4.54
N ASN A 132 -0.93 -14.34 -4.24
CA ASN A 132 -1.73 -13.13 -4.04
C ASN A 132 -1.92 -12.29 -5.32
N TYR A 133 -1.52 -12.83 -6.48
CA TYR A 133 -1.66 -12.20 -7.80
C TYR A 133 -0.88 -10.88 -7.93
N MET A 134 0.31 -10.81 -7.33
CA MET A 134 1.21 -9.66 -7.37
C MET A 134 2.47 -9.97 -8.18
N PRO A 135 3.17 -8.92 -8.69
CA PRO A 135 4.49 -9.08 -9.26
C PRO A 135 5.47 -9.65 -8.22
N LEU A 136 6.20 -10.70 -8.60
CA LEU A 136 7.10 -11.43 -7.69
C LEU A 136 8.17 -10.53 -7.07
N SER A 137 8.77 -9.64 -7.86
CA SER A 137 9.81 -8.73 -7.36
C SER A 137 9.32 -7.80 -6.26
N LEU A 138 8.09 -7.29 -6.38
CA LEU A 138 7.49 -6.42 -5.37
C LEU A 138 7.04 -7.20 -4.13
N ASP A 139 6.40 -8.35 -4.33
CA ASP A 139 5.90 -9.17 -3.23
C ASP A 139 7.04 -9.62 -2.31
N LEU A 140 8.16 -10.06 -2.90
CA LEU A 140 9.38 -10.39 -2.16
C LEU A 140 9.98 -9.17 -1.46
N ALA A 141 10.02 -8.00 -2.11
CA ALA A 141 10.51 -6.78 -1.50
C ALA A 141 9.66 -6.39 -0.28
N HIS A 142 8.33 -6.47 -0.37
CA HIS A 142 7.43 -6.24 0.78
C HIS A 142 7.63 -7.26 1.90
N MET A 143 7.78 -8.54 1.54
CA MET A 143 7.98 -9.62 2.51
C MET A 143 9.28 -9.42 3.29
N ILE A 144 10.38 -9.05 2.63
CA ILE A 144 11.66 -8.71 3.26
C ILE A 144 11.47 -7.57 4.27
N MET A 145 10.77 -6.50 3.90
CA MET A 145 10.58 -5.35 4.80
C MET A 145 9.67 -5.65 5.99
N ARG A 146 8.60 -6.41 5.79
CA ARG A 146 7.73 -6.86 6.89
C ARG A 146 8.51 -7.72 7.88
N THR A 147 9.22 -8.73 7.36
CA THR A 147 10.01 -9.65 8.20
C THR A 147 11.10 -8.90 8.98
N LEU A 148 11.77 -7.93 8.37
CA LEU A 148 12.78 -7.11 9.06
C LEU A 148 12.15 -6.28 10.19
N ALA A 149 10.97 -5.70 9.95
CA ALA A 149 10.23 -4.94 10.96
C ALA A 149 9.76 -5.84 12.11
N ASP A 150 9.32 -7.06 11.82
CA ASP A 150 8.93 -8.05 12.84
C ASP A 150 10.13 -8.44 13.72
N ILE A 151 11.28 -8.74 13.10
CA ILE A 151 12.54 -9.03 13.85
C ILE A 151 12.88 -7.84 14.77
N ARG A 152 12.81 -6.61 14.27
CA ARG A 152 13.08 -5.41 15.07
C ARG A 152 12.11 -5.28 16.24
N LYS A 153 10.81 -5.49 16.02
CA LYS A 153 9.77 -5.39 17.06
C LYS A 153 9.84 -6.50 18.09
N GLU A 154 10.25 -7.70 17.70
CA GLU A 154 10.52 -8.81 18.63
C GLU A 154 11.65 -8.48 19.61
N GLY A 155 12.66 -7.71 19.19
CA GLY A 155 13.79 -7.29 20.02
C GLY A 155 14.68 -8.42 20.51
N LYS A 156 14.69 -9.57 19.84
CA LYS A 156 15.44 -10.77 20.23
C LYS A 156 16.69 -11.02 19.38
N GLN A 157 16.59 -10.75 18.08
CA GLN A 157 17.66 -10.89 17.11
C GLN A 157 17.84 -9.55 16.40
N MET A 158 19.02 -9.28 15.84
CA MET A 158 19.34 -8.04 15.17
C MET A 158 18.88 -6.80 15.99
N THR A 159 19.18 -6.79 17.29
CA THR A 159 18.68 -5.79 18.26
C THR A 159 19.15 -4.37 17.99
N TYR A 160 20.09 -4.20 17.09
CA TYR A 160 20.60 -2.92 16.60
C TYR A 160 19.70 -2.25 15.54
N LEU A 161 18.65 -2.93 15.04
CA LEU A 161 17.80 -2.39 14.00
C LEU A 161 17.02 -1.15 14.46
N ARG A 162 17.02 -0.10 13.60
CA ARG A 162 16.18 1.07 13.72
C ARG A 162 15.00 1.02 12.74
N PRO A 163 14.00 1.93 12.83
CA PRO A 163 12.75 1.79 12.07
C PRO A 163 12.88 1.93 10.56
N ASP A 164 13.83 2.74 10.04
CA ASP A 164 13.95 3.03 8.61
C ASP A 164 14.71 1.93 7.86
N SER A 165 14.14 1.45 6.78
CA SER A 165 14.81 0.50 5.89
C SER A 165 14.18 0.47 4.49
N LYS A 166 14.95 -0.04 3.52
CA LYS A 166 14.55 -0.23 2.13
C LYS A 166 15.00 -1.58 1.63
N SER A 167 14.23 -2.17 0.73
CA SER A 167 14.62 -3.37 -0.02
C SER A 167 14.39 -3.18 -1.51
N GLN A 168 15.13 -3.93 -2.29
CA GLN A 168 14.97 -3.98 -3.74
C GLN A 168 15.26 -5.41 -4.19
N VAL A 169 14.39 -5.95 -5.05
CA VAL A 169 14.53 -7.31 -5.58
C VAL A 169 14.54 -7.25 -7.10
N THR A 170 15.57 -7.80 -7.70
CA THR A 170 15.72 -7.97 -9.15
C THR A 170 15.50 -9.43 -9.52
N VAL A 171 14.54 -9.68 -10.41
CA VAL A 171 14.20 -11.00 -10.92
C VAL A 171 14.55 -11.07 -12.40
N GLU A 172 15.17 -12.17 -12.82
CA GLU A 172 15.42 -12.50 -14.21
C GLU A 172 14.23 -13.27 -14.78
N TYR A 173 13.73 -12.82 -15.94
CA TYR A 173 12.61 -13.41 -16.68
C TYR A 173 13.07 -13.89 -18.06
N ASP A 174 12.43 -14.92 -18.58
CA ASP A 174 12.58 -15.33 -19.99
C ASP A 174 11.68 -14.50 -20.92
N ASP A 175 11.78 -14.77 -22.23
CA ASP A 175 10.98 -14.10 -23.27
C ASP A 175 9.46 -14.33 -23.10
N ASN A 176 9.05 -15.39 -22.40
CA ASN A 176 7.66 -15.66 -22.09
C ASN A 176 7.19 -14.92 -20.81
N GLY A 177 8.11 -14.22 -20.11
CA GLY A 177 7.87 -13.54 -18.86
C GLY A 177 7.70 -14.49 -17.67
N GLU A 178 8.28 -15.69 -17.76
CA GLU A 178 8.40 -16.60 -16.62
C GLU A 178 9.66 -16.25 -15.83
N ALA A 179 9.50 -16.12 -14.49
CA ALA A 179 10.63 -15.91 -13.60
C ALA A 179 11.58 -17.11 -13.62
N ARG A 180 12.89 -16.84 -13.77
CA ARG A 180 13.94 -17.87 -13.87
C ARG A 180 14.81 -17.96 -12.63
N ARG A 181 15.16 -16.81 -12.03
CA ARG A 181 15.92 -16.73 -10.78
C ARG A 181 15.81 -15.34 -10.17
N ILE A 182 16.13 -15.24 -8.90
CA ILE A 182 16.36 -13.96 -8.24
C ILE A 182 17.82 -13.59 -8.44
N ASP A 183 18.09 -12.47 -9.11
CA ASP A 183 19.46 -12.04 -9.41
C ASP A 183 20.10 -11.26 -8.25
N THR A 184 19.38 -10.25 -7.76
CA THR A 184 19.93 -9.34 -6.74
C THR A 184 18.89 -9.00 -5.69
N ILE A 185 19.30 -9.03 -4.43
CA ILE A 185 18.55 -8.53 -3.27
C ILE A 185 19.35 -7.42 -2.61
N VAL A 186 18.78 -6.22 -2.56
CA VAL A 186 19.33 -5.08 -1.83
C VAL A 186 18.55 -4.92 -0.52
N VAL A 187 19.25 -4.77 0.60
CA VAL A 187 18.68 -4.41 1.90
C VAL A 187 19.50 -3.26 2.47
N SER A 188 18.85 -2.11 2.65
CA SER A 188 19.43 -0.97 3.37
C SER A 188 18.64 -0.77 4.66
N THR A 189 19.28 -0.90 5.80
CA THR A 189 18.62 -0.79 7.11
C THR A 189 19.36 0.16 8.02
N GLN A 190 18.60 1.06 8.64
CA GLN A 190 19.08 1.93 9.70
C GLN A 190 19.41 1.08 10.94
N HIS A 191 20.52 1.39 11.62
CA HIS A 191 21.00 0.66 12.76
C HIS A 191 21.62 1.56 13.84
N ASP A 192 21.70 1.06 15.06
CA ASP A 192 22.48 1.68 16.14
C ASP A 192 23.98 1.58 15.84
N GLU A 193 24.79 2.44 16.43
CA GLU A 193 26.25 2.28 16.50
C GLU A 193 26.55 1.24 17.60
N PHE A 194 26.68 -0.04 17.23
CA PHE A 194 26.84 -1.15 18.16
C PHE A 194 28.29 -1.68 18.22
N ASP A 195 29.16 -1.14 17.40
CA ASP A 195 30.62 -1.38 17.40
C ASP A 195 31.36 -0.07 17.06
N SER A 196 32.60 0.02 17.47
CA SER A 196 33.48 1.15 17.10
C SER A 196 34.11 1.00 15.71
N ASP A 197 34.04 -0.20 15.12
CA ASP A 197 34.52 -0.53 13.77
C ASP A 197 33.34 -0.60 12.79
N ASP A 198 33.28 0.35 11.88
CA ASP A 198 32.21 0.44 10.87
C ASP A 198 32.20 -0.77 9.92
N ASP A 199 33.37 -1.34 9.58
CA ASP A 199 33.47 -2.53 8.72
C ASP A 199 32.99 -3.79 9.46
N ALA A 200 33.29 -3.92 10.77
CA ALA A 200 32.78 -5.00 11.61
C ALA A 200 31.23 -4.95 11.73
N MET A 201 30.65 -3.74 11.93
CA MET A 201 29.20 -3.56 11.94
C MET A 201 28.59 -3.98 10.61
N LEU A 202 29.15 -3.53 9.48
CA LEU A 202 28.67 -3.88 8.15
C LEU A 202 28.74 -5.38 7.87
N ALA A 203 29.85 -6.03 8.25
CA ALA A 203 30.02 -7.47 8.11
C ALA A 203 28.97 -8.24 8.92
N ARG A 204 28.70 -7.81 10.15
CA ARG A 204 27.66 -8.39 11.02
C ARG A 204 26.27 -8.24 10.43
N ILE A 205 25.91 -7.05 9.94
CA ILE A 205 24.59 -6.81 9.31
C ILE A 205 24.43 -7.70 8.08
N LYS A 206 25.47 -7.84 7.24
CA LYS A 206 25.44 -8.74 6.07
C LYS A 206 25.22 -10.19 6.44
N GLU A 207 25.91 -10.67 7.49
CA GLU A 207 25.75 -12.02 8.00
C GLU A 207 24.34 -12.25 8.53
N ASP A 208 23.82 -11.34 9.34
CA ASP A 208 22.49 -11.44 9.94
C ASP A 208 21.37 -11.37 8.88
N VAL A 209 21.52 -10.56 7.83
CA VAL A 209 20.58 -10.57 6.69
C VAL A 209 20.53 -11.94 6.03
N LYS A 210 21.69 -12.58 5.79
CA LYS A 210 21.74 -13.90 5.14
C LYS A 210 21.25 -15.03 6.06
N ASN A 211 21.61 -14.99 7.35
CA ASN A 211 21.43 -16.10 8.27
C ASN A 211 20.18 -15.99 9.16
N ILE A 212 19.60 -14.80 9.29
CA ILE A 212 18.40 -14.55 10.11
C ILE A 212 17.23 -14.07 9.24
N LEU A 213 17.41 -12.95 8.50
CA LEU A 213 16.31 -12.36 7.75
C LEU A 213 15.85 -13.26 6.60
N MET A 214 16.78 -13.69 5.73
CA MET A 214 16.40 -14.44 4.53
C MET A 214 15.80 -15.83 4.82
N PRO A 215 16.25 -16.61 5.80
CA PRO A 215 15.57 -17.84 6.21
C PRO A 215 14.12 -17.58 6.63
N ARG A 216 13.85 -16.56 7.47
CA ARG A 216 12.49 -16.21 7.90
C ARG A 216 11.61 -15.72 6.74
N VAL A 217 12.19 -15.08 5.71
CA VAL A 217 11.48 -14.72 4.48
C VAL A 217 11.09 -15.97 3.71
N LYS A 218 12.03 -16.92 3.52
CA LYS A 218 11.77 -18.19 2.82
C LYS A 218 10.70 -19.05 3.50
N GLU A 219 10.63 -19.05 4.82
CA GLU A 219 9.59 -19.77 5.60
C GLU A 219 8.17 -19.30 5.32
N GLN A 220 7.99 -18.06 4.83
CA GLN A 220 6.68 -17.49 4.48
C GLN A 220 6.25 -17.80 3.04
N ILE A 221 7.14 -18.37 2.22
CA ILE A 221 6.88 -18.70 0.81
C ILE A 221 6.37 -20.14 0.74
N HIS A 222 5.12 -20.31 0.31
CA HIS A 222 4.52 -21.64 0.20
C HIS A 222 4.72 -22.26 -1.21
N SER A 223 4.97 -21.43 -2.23
CA SER A 223 5.20 -21.88 -3.60
C SER A 223 6.59 -22.48 -3.77
N GLU A 224 6.67 -23.79 -4.04
CA GLU A 224 7.93 -24.47 -4.37
C GLU A 224 8.61 -23.85 -5.62
N LYS A 225 7.80 -23.39 -6.60
CA LYS A 225 8.29 -22.70 -7.80
C LYS A 225 9.05 -21.42 -7.42
N VAL A 226 8.52 -20.65 -6.48
CA VAL A 226 9.17 -19.40 -6.01
C VAL A 226 10.39 -19.71 -5.15
N LEU A 227 10.32 -20.72 -4.27
CA LEU A 227 11.48 -21.15 -3.47
C LEU A 227 12.66 -21.61 -4.32
N ALA A 228 12.37 -22.28 -5.44
CA ALA A 228 13.40 -22.75 -6.38
C ALA A 228 14.16 -21.61 -7.11
N LEU A 229 13.65 -20.37 -7.06
CA LEU A 229 14.32 -19.20 -7.64
C LEU A 229 15.43 -18.62 -6.73
N PHE A 230 15.51 -19.10 -5.48
CA PHE A 230 16.56 -18.70 -4.52
C PHE A 230 17.76 -19.66 -4.65
N ASP A 231 18.63 -19.39 -5.62
CA ASP A 231 19.87 -20.11 -5.80
C ASP A 231 21.07 -19.51 -5.00
N ASP A 232 22.23 -20.12 -5.13
CA ASP A 232 23.45 -19.68 -4.43
C ASP A 232 24.12 -18.47 -5.10
N ASP A 233 23.70 -18.11 -6.33
CA ASP A 233 24.29 -17.03 -7.12
C ASP A 233 23.65 -15.65 -6.86
N ILE A 234 22.68 -15.56 -5.92
CA ILE A 234 22.02 -14.32 -5.56
C ILE A 234 23.05 -13.32 -5.01
N LYS A 235 23.07 -12.12 -5.62
CA LYS A 235 23.88 -11.00 -5.14
C LYS A 235 23.17 -10.29 -3.99
N TYR A 236 23.73 -10.37 -2.79
CA TYR A 236 23.25 -9.62 -1.63
C TYR A 236 24.02 -8.31 -1.48
N LEU A 237 23.33 -7.18 -1.66
CA LEU A 237 23.86 -5.83 -1.44
C LEU A 237 23.24 -5.27 -0.16
N VAL A 238 23.97 -5.37 0.95
CA VAL A 238 23.50 -4.95 2.28
C VAL A 238 24.25 -3.69 2.69
N ASN A 239 23.50 -2.62 3.00
CA ASN A 239 24.03 -1.29 3.31
C ASN A 239 25.21 -0.91 2.38
N PRO A 240 25.01 -0.86 1.06
CA PRO A 240 26.12 -0.75 0.09
C PRO A 240 26.91 0.57 0.22
N THR A 241 26.36 1.59 0.87
CA THR A 241 27.01 2.86 1.19
C THR A 241 27.77 2.84 2.52
N GLY A 242 27.75 1.69 3.24
CA GLY A 242 28.35 1.54 4.56
C GLY A 242 27.38 1.84 5.70
N LYS A 243 27.83 2.58 6.71
CA LYS A 243 27.08 2.95 7.91
C LYS A 243 25.77 3.71 7.60
N PHE A 244 24.67 3.27 8.23
CA PHE A 244 23.35 3.91 8.10
C PHE A 244 22.74 4.12 9.49
N VAL A 245 23.25 5.07 10.24
CA VAL A 245 22.78 5.45 11.58
C VAL A 245 21.80 6.61 11.52
N ILE A 246 22.08 7.62 10.67
CA ILE A 246 21.16 8.74 10.41
C ILE A 246 20.15 8.30 9.37
N GLY A 247 18.87 8.23 9.75
CA GLY A 247 17.76 7.81 8.90
C GLY A 247 16.43 8.25 9.49
N GLY A 248 15.35 7.75 8.87
CA GLY A 248 14.01 8.20 9.21
C GLY A 248 13.79 9.68 8.92
N PRO A 249 12.80 10.34 9.53
CA PRO A 249 12.50 11.77 9.30
C PRO A 249 13.64 12.72 9.62
N HIS A 250 14.65 12.28 10.39
CA HIS A 250 15.87 13.07 10.60
C HIS A 250 16.82 13.00 9.41
N GLY A 251 16.89 11.87 8.71
CA GLY A 251 17.76 11.70 7.54
C GLY A 251 17.17 12.32 6.27
N ASP A 252 15.86 12.21 6.10
CA ASP A 252 15.13 12.72 4.91
C ASP A 252 13.70 13.10 5.28
N THR A 253 13.17 14.14 4.62
CA THR A 253 11.79 14.59 4.81
C THR A 253 10.82 13.63 4.15
N GLY A 254 9.76 13.23 4.87
CA GLY A 254 8.67 12.42 4.36
C GLY A 254 7.41 13.22 4.08
N LEU A 255 6.68 12.79 3.07
CA LEU A 255 5.39 13.37 2.66
C LEU A 255 4.40 12.27 2.30
N THR A 256 3.12 12.48 2.62
CA THR A 256 2.03 11.61 2.18
C THR A 256 2.01 11.48 0.67
N GLY A 257 1.90 10.24 0.17
CA GLY A 257 1.72 9.97 -1.27
C GLY A 257 2.98 10.04 -2.11
N ARG A 258 4.18 9.91 -1.53
CA ARG A 258 5.46 9.85 -2.26
C ARG A 258 5.99 8.44 -2.50
N LYS A 259 5.26 7.40 -2.12
CA LYS A 259 5.62 5.98 -2.33
C LYS A 259 4.55 5.21 -3.12
N ILE A 260 3.87 5.91 -4.03
CA ILE A 260 2.71 5.38 -4.77
C ILE A 260 3.02 4.13 -5.61
N ILE A 261 4.24 3.96 -6.07
CA ILE A 261 4.66 2.77 -6.83
C ILE A 261 4.88 1.57 -5.89
N VAL A 262 5.45 1.83 -4.69
CA VAL A 262 5.55 0.83 -3.62
C VAL A 262 4.16 0.42 -3.12
N ASP A 263 3.23 1.37 -3.06
CA ASP A 263 1.85 1.14 -2.61
C ASP A 263 1.03 0.28 -3.58
N THR A 264 1.45 0.20 -4.85
CA THR A 264 0.69 -0.46 -5.91
C THR A 264 1.40 -1.69 -6.48
N TYR A 265 2.10 -1.58 -7.60
CA TYR A 265 2.57 -2.75 -8.37
C TYR A 265 4.08 -2.76 -8.65
N GLY A 266 4.88 -1.91 -7.99
CA GLY A 266 6.34 -1.90 -8.11
C GLY A 266 6.85 -1.60 -9.53
N GLY A 267 6.04 -0.92 -10.34
CA GLY A 267 6.38 -0.57 -11.73
C GLY A 267 5.91 -1.56 -12.80
N LYS A 268 5.36 -2.73 -12.44
CA LYS A 268 4.78 -3.69 -13.42
C LYS A 268 3.44 -3.21 -13.99
N GLY A 269 2.61 -2.57 -13.18
CA GLY A 269 1.37 -1.93 -13.60
C GLY A 269 1.54 -0.42 -13.74
N ALA A 270 0.76 0.21 -14.61
CA ALA A 270 0.67 1.66 -14.71
C ALA A 270 0.08 2.27 -13.44
N HIS A 271 0.32 3.58 -13.23
CA HIS A 271 -0.23 4.36 -12.12
C HIS A 271 -0.77 5.70 -12.62
N GLY A 272 -1.91 6.13 -12.09
CA GLY A 272 -2.55 7.39 -12.49
C GLY A 272 -1.95 8.66 -11.84
N GLY A 273 -1.07 8.50 -10.86
CA GLY A 273 -0.40 9.58 -10.14
C GLY A 273 -1.06 10.01 -8.83
N GLY A 274 -2.32 9.61 -8.58
CA GLY A 274 -3.04 9.96 -7.36
C GLY A 274 -2.54 9.19 -6.13
N ALA A 275 -2.25 9.88 -5.03
CA ALA A 275 -1.95 9.29 -3.74
C ALA A 275 -3.20 8.67 -3.11
N PHE A 276 -3.03 7.64 -2.28
CA PHE A 276 -4.13 6.97 -1.57
C PHE A 276 -4.29 7.44 -0.13
N SER A 277 -3.21 7.41 0.66
CA SER A 277 -3.26 7.70 2.10
C SER A 277 -3.82 9.08 2.39
N GLY A 278 -4.59 9.18 3.47
CA GLY A 278 -5.24 10.41 3.90
C GLY A 278 -6.54 10.77 3.16
N LYS A 279 -6.93 10.02 2.12
CA LYS A 279 -8.14 10.26 1.32
C LYS A 279 -9.25 9.28 1.69
N ASP A 280 -10.46 9.80 1.98
CA ASP A 280 -11.67 8.98 2.14
C ASP A 280 -12.16 8.40 0.79
N SER A 281 -13.11 7.47 0.85
CA SER A 281 -13.63 6.71 -0.28
C SER A 281 -14.32 7.53 -1.38
N SER A 282 -14.67 8.79 -1.13
CA SER A 282 -15.23 9.67 -2.17
C SER A 282 -14.19 10.12 -3.20
N LYS A 283 -12.90 10.02 -2.88
CA LYS A 283 -11.80 10.32 -3.78
C LYS A 283 -11.52 9.10 -4.65
N VAL A 284 -11.87 9.20 -5.92
CA VAL A 284 -11.75 8.12 -6.90
C VAL A 284 -10.30 7.66 -7.11
N ASP A 285 -9.30 8.51 -6.85
CA ASP A 285 -7.89 8.13 -6.83
C ASP A 285 -7.65 6.87 -6.02
N ARG A 286 -8.33 6.74 -4.88
CA ARG A 286 -8.23 5.60 -3.97
C ARG A 286 -9.28 4.54 -4.27
N SER A 287 -10.56 4.89 -4.24
CA SER A 287 -11.66 3.93 -4.35
C SER A 287 -11.69 3.21 -5.69
N ALA A 288 -11.50 3.92 -6.80
CA ALA A 288 -11.50 3.32 -8.12
C ALA A 288 -10.20 2.54 -8.43
N ALA A 289 -9.06 2.89 -7.83
CA ALA A 289 -7.86 2.06 -7.90
C ALA A 289 -8.07 0.71 -7.19
N TYR A 290 -8.75 0.70 -6.05
CA TYR A 290 -9.13 -0.56 -5.38
C TYR A 290 -10.14 -1.37 -6.20
N ALA A 291 -11.14 -0.72 -6.81
CA ALA A 291 -12.08 -1.40 -7.70
C ALA A 291 -11.38 -1.99 -8.94
N ALA A 292 -10.46 -1.25 -9.55
CA ALA A 292 -9.67 -1.74 -10.68
C ALA A 292 -8.79 -2.95 -10.29
N ARG A 293 -8.18 -2.94 -9.08
CA ARG A 293 -7.46 -4.11 -8.53
C ARG A 293 -8.39 -5.30 -8.31
N TYR A 294 -9.55 -5.09 -7.71
CA TYR A 294 -10.55 -6.13 -7.48
C TYR A 294 -10.95 -6.83 -8.78
N ILE A 295 -11.21 -6.05 -9.84
CA ILE A 295 -11.53 -6.58 -11.16
C ILE A 295 -10.34 -7.37 -11.73
N ALA A 296 -9.16 -6.76 -11.82
CA ALA A 296 -7.98 -7.40 -12.40
C ALA A 296 -7.66 -8.73 -11.70
N LYS A 297 -7.70 -8.75 -10.36
CA LYS A 297 -7.43 -9.95 -9.58
C LYS A 297 -8.43 -11.07 -9.82
N ASN A 298 -9.73 -10.77 -9.82
CA ASN A 298 -10.78 -11.77 -10.07
C ASN A 298 -10.72 -12.30 -11.51
N MET A 299 -10.39 -11.46 -12.50
CA MET A 299 -10.24 -11.89 -13.90
C MET A 299 -9.04 -12.85 -14.08
N VAL A 300 -7.89 -12.55 -13.48
CA VAL A 300 -6.71 -13.44 -13.51
C VAL A 300 -7.00 -14.74 -12.75
N ALA A 301 -7.62 -14.66 -11.57
CA ALA A 301 -8.00 -15.83 -10.79
C ALA A 301 -9.03 -16.73 -11.49
N ALA A 302 -9.91 -16.14 -12.31
CA ALA A 302 -10.86 -16.90 -13.13
C ALA A 302 -10.19 -17.58 -14.33
N GLY A 303 -8.93 -17.25 -14.66
CA GLY A 303 -8.20 -17.82 -15.78
C GLY A 303 -8.46 -17.12 -17.12
N VAL A 304 -9.06 -15.93 -17.12
CA VAL A 304 -9.30 -15.16 -18.36
C VAL A 304 -7.96 -14.72 -18.97
N PRO A 305 -7.04 -14.01 -18.28
CA PRO A 305 -5.64 -13.90 -18.69
C PRO A 305 -4.68 -14.40 -17.61
N THR A 306 -3.40 -14.56 -17.93
CA THR A 306 -2.33 -14.72 -16.93
C THR A 306 -1.91 -13.39 -16.30
N THR A 307 -2.13 -12.29 -17.01
CA THR A 307 -1.75 -10.93 -16.58
C THR A 307 -2.79 -9.94 -17.10
N MET A 308 -3.19 -8.98 -16.29
CA MET A 308 -4.20 -7.99 -16.66
C MET A 308 -3.93 -6.63 -16.06
N LEU A 309 -4.04 -5.61 -16.89
CA LEU A 309 -4.16 -4.21 -16.50
C LEU A 309 -5.58 -3.73 -16.80
N VAL A 310 -6.18 -3.05 -15.83
CA VAL A 310 -7.48 -2.38 -15.96
C VAL A 310 -7.26 -0.90 -15.69
N GLN A 311 -7.72 -0.02 -16.58
CA GLN A 311 -7.82 1.42 -16.35
C GLN A 311 -9.29 1.80 -16.24
N ILE A 312 -9.63 2.63 -15.26
CA ILE A 312 -10.92 3.29 -15.13
C ILE A 312 -10.67 4.79 -15.10
N SER A 313 -11.41 5.57 -15.87
CA SER A 313 -11.27 7.04 -15.86
C SER A 313 -12.58 7.74 -15.54
N TYR A 314 -12.47 8.86 -14.83
CA TYR A 314 -13.62 9.69 -14.43
C TYR A 314 -13.42 11.15 -14.85
N ALA A 315 -14.56 11.84 -15.06
CA ALA A 315 -14.63 13.28 -15.08
C ALA A 315 -15.26 13.77 -13.77
N ILE A 316 -14.79 14.90 -13.26
CA ILE A 316 -15.33 15.49 -12.02
C ILE A 316 -16.86 15.67 -12.11
N GLY A 317 -17.56 15.31 -11.05
CA GLY A 317 -19.01 15.45 -10.95
C GLY A 317 -19.83 14.45 -11.79
N GLN A 318 -19.20 13.54 -12.54
CA GLN A 318 -19.89 12.45 -13.26
C GLN A 318 -19.87 11.17 -12.43
N ALA A 319 -21.01 10.48 -12.36
CA ALA A 319 -21.11 9.19 -11.66
C ALA A 319 -20.56 8.04 -12.52
N GLU A 320 -20.91 8.00 -13.81
CA GLU A 320 -20.42 6.97 -14.71
C GLU A 320 -18.96 7.21 -15.11
N PRO A 321 -18.12 6.15 -15.18
CA PRO A 321 -16.77 6.29 -15.72
C PRO A 321 -16.81 6.73 -17.19
N VAL A 322 -15.87 7.58 -17.58
CA VAL A 322 -15.70 8.05 -18.96
C VAL A 322 -15.23 6.91 -19.86
N SER A 323 -14.34 6.06 -19.36
CA SER A 323 -13.84 4.91 -20.09
C SER A 323 -13.35 3.79 -19.16
N ILE A 324 -13.39 2.57 -19.71
CA ILE A 324 -12.75 1.38 -19.15
C ILE A 324 -11.82 0.85 -20.22
N TYR A 325 -10.54 0.66 -19.90
CA TYR A 325 -9.55 0.08 -20.78
C TYR A 325 -8.97 -1.17 -20.14
N VAL A 326 -8.76 -2.21 -20.94
CA VAL A 326 -8.16 -3.48 -20.55
C VAL A 326 -6.94 -3.75 -21.41
N ASN A 327 -5.91 -4.33 -20.81
CA ASN A 327 -4.77 -4.87 -21.51
C ASN A 327 -4.37 -6.21 -20.89
N THR A 328 -4.50 -7.28 -21.65
CA THR A 328 -4.08 -8.63 -21.26
C THR A 328 -2.65 -8.94 -21.69
N TYR A 329 -1.94 -7.99 -22.29
CA TYR A 329 -0.57 -8.14 -22.81
C TYR A 329 -0.42 -9.31 -23.81
N GLY A 330 -1.50 -9.64 -24.53
CA GLY A 330 -1.54 -10.78 -25.43
C GLY A 330 -1.54 -12.15 -24.73
N ARG A 331 -1.85 -12.18 -23.43
CA ARG A 331 -1.86 -13.40 -22.60
C ARG A 331 -3.26 -13.83 -22.20
N SER A 332 -4.26 -13.47 -23.01
CA SER A 332 -5.64 -13.92 -22.84
C SER A 332 -5.78 -15.42 -23.21
N HIS A 333 -6.58 -16.15 -22.44
CA HIS A 333 -6.93 -17.55 -22.70
C HIS A 333 -8.33 -17.70 -23.30
N VAL A 334 -9.04 -16.59 -23.51
CA VAL A 334 -10.37 -16.56 -24.10
C VAL A 334 -10.32 -15.94 -25.50
N SER A 335 -11.37 -16.18 -26.29
CA SER A 335 -11.43 -15.70 -27.70
C SER A 335 -11.74 -14.20 -27.80
N GLN A 336 -12.27 -13.60 -26.72
CA GLN A 336 -12.65 -12.19 -26.69
C GLN A 336 -11.39 -11.30 -26.74
N SER A 337 -11.47 -10.24 -27.50
CA SER A 337 -10.48 -9.16 -27.51
C SER A 337 -10.51 -8.37 -26.18
N ASP A 338 -9.44 -7.62 -25.90
CA ASP A 338 -9.38 -6.76 -24.71
C ASP A 338 -10.56 -5.77 -24.64
N GLY A 339 -11.03 -5.25 -25.78
CA GLY A 339 -12.21 -4.39 -25.86
C GLY A 339 -13.52 -5.11 -25.48
N GLU A 340 -13.70 -6.36 -25.95
CA GLU A 340 -14.87 -7.17 -25.58
C GLU A 340 -14.82 -7.57 -24.12
N ILE A 341 -13.64 -7.86 -23.55
CA ILE A 341 -13.46 -8.08 -22.11
C ILE A 341 -13.86 -6.83 -21.32
N ALA A 342 -13.47 -5.63 -21.76
CA ALA A 342 -13.88 -4.38 -21.12
C ALA A 342 -15.41 -4.19 -21.11
N GLU A 343 -16.11 -4.56 -22.19
CA GLU A 343 -17.58 -4.50 -22.25
C GLU A 343 -18.24 -5.52 -21.28
N VAL A 344 -17.65 -6.69 -21.07
CA VAL A 344 -18.12 -7.65 -20.05
C VAL A 344 -17.93 -7.07 -18.65
N ILE A 345 -16.77 -6.49 -18.36
CA ILE A 345 -16.48 -5.83 -17.07
C ILE A 345 -17.50 -4.73 -16.79
N LYS A 346 -17.78 -3.87 -17.77
CA LYS A 346 -18.77 -2.78 -17.64
C LYS A 346 -20.18 -3.28 -17.27
N LYS A 347 -20.55 -4.46 -17.73
CA LYS A 347 -21.85 -5.08 -17.41
C LYS A 347 -21.88 -5.77 -16.04
N MET A 348 -20.73 -6.28 -15.59
CA MET A 348 -20.65 -7.07 -14.35
C MET A 348 -20.38 -6.22 -13.11
N PHE A 349 -19.74 -5.07 -13.25
CA PHE A 349 -19.33 -4.22 -12.14
C PHE A 349 -19.95 -2.83 -12.25
N ASP A 350 -20.65 -2.42 -11.19
CA ASP A 350 -21.11 -1.04 -11.06
C ASP A 350 -19.93 -0.17 -10.59
N LEU A 351 -19.40 0.62 -11.52
CA LEU A 351 -18.19 1.43 -11.29
C LEU A 351 -18.50 2.89 -10.91
N ARG A 352 -19.75 3.19 -10.58
CA ARG A 352 -20.10 4.48 -9.99
C ARG A 352 -19.45 4.63 -8.62
N PRO A 353 -18.91 5.80 -8.24
CA PRO A 353 -18.18 5.98 -6.98
C PRO A 353 -18.93 5.47 -5.74
N ARG A 354 -20.24 5.73 -5.67
CA ARG A 354 -21.08 5.26 -4.57
C ARG A 354 -21.24 3.73 -4.53
N ALA A 355 -21.32 3.09 -5.69
CA ALA A 355 -21.40 1.63 -5.78
C ALA A 355 -20.08 0.96 -5.34
N ILE A 356 -18.95 1.49 -5.79
CA ILE A 356 -17.62 1.03 -5.34
C ILE A 356 -17.49 1.14 -3.82
N GLU A 357 -17.87 2.29 -3.26
CA GLU A 357 -17.83 2.56 -1.83
C GLU A 357 -18.67 1.55 -1.02
N ARG A 358 -19.89 1.23 -1.50
CA ARG A 358 -20.79 0.25 -0.91
C ARG A 358 -20.25 -1.17 -1.02
N ASP A 359 -19.86 -1.58 -2.22
CA ASP A 359 -19.53 -2.98 -2.54
C ASP A 359 -18.21 -3.40 -1.91
N LEU A 360 -17.23 -2.48 -1.83
CA LEU A 360 -15.96 -2.68 -1.16
C LEU A 360 -15.96 -2.20 0.31
N LYS A 361 -17.11 -1.74 0.84
CA LYS A 361 -17.27 -1.29 2.24
C LYS A 361 -16.26 -0.23 2.69
N LEU A 362 -15.98 0.73 1.82
CA LEU A 362 -14.90 1.69 2.01
C LEU A 362 -15.20 2.83 3.02
N ARG A 363 -16.40 2.89 3.61
CA ARG A 363 -16.71 3.82 4.71
C ARG A 363 -16.33 3.29 6.09
N GLN A 364 -15.66 2.15 6.15
CA GLN A 364 -15.14 1.60 7.40
C GLN A 364 -13.73 2.14 7.70
N PRO A 365 -13.32 2.20 8.97
CA PRO A 365 -11.97 2.59 9.36
C PRO A 365 -10.96 1.45 9.11
N ILE A 366 -10.57 1.26 7.84
CA ILE A 366 -9.78 0.13 7.32
C ILE A 366 -8.45 0.56 6.70
N TYR A 367 -8.06 1.81 6.85
CA TYR A 367 -7.00 2.43 6.07
C TYR A 367 -5.62 2.39 6.72
N SER A 368 -5.53 2.40 8.04
CA SER A 368 -4.24 2.35 8.76
C SER A 368 -3.38 1.14 8.37
N GLU A 369 -4.01 -0.01 8.11
CA GLU A 369 -3.35 -1.25 7.72
C GLU A 369 -2.84 -1.24 6.27
N THR A 370 -3.33 -0.32 5.44
CA THR A 370 -2.90 -0.19 4.05
C THR A 370 -1.65 0.66 3.89
N ALA A 371 -1.38 1.54 4.84
CA ALA A 371 -0.41 2.62 4.75
C ALA A 371 1.07 2.18 4.80
N ALA A 372 1.35 0.88 4.93
CA ALA A 372 2.69 0.31 4.86
C ALA A 372 2.67 -1.07 4.17
N TYR A 373 3.75 -1.39 3.46
CA TYR A 373 3.95 -2.68 2.79
C TYR A 373 2.94 -2.98 1.68
N GLY A 374 2.46 -1.95 0.98
CA GLY A 374 1.55 -2.04 -0.16
C GLY A 374 0.07 -2.11 0.20
N HIS A 375 -0.76 -1.50 -0.63
CA HIS A 375 -2.21 -1.54 -0.56
C HIS A 375 -2.80 -2.78 -1.23
N MET A 376 -2.02 -3.42 -2.12
CA MET A 376 -2.43 -4.56 -2.94
C MET A 376 -1.68 -5.83 -2.52
N GLY A 377 -2.23 -7.00 -2.87
CA GLY A 377 -1.63 -8.29 -2.55
C GLY A 377 -1.73 -8.68 -1.07
N ARG A 378 -2.64 -8.07 -0.34
CA ARG A 378 -2.89 -8.33 1.08
C ARG A 378 -3.99 -9.38 1.26
N LYS A 379 -4.04 -9.97 2.45
CA LYS A 379 -5.07 -10.93 2.79
C LYS A 379 -6.34 -10.23 3.26
N TYR A 380 -7.48 -10.55 2.63
CA TYR A 380 -8.79 -10.18 3.17
C TYR A 380 -9.01 -10.83 4.53
N GLU A 381 -9.45 -10.04 5.52
CA GLU A 381 -9.79 -10.54 6.84
C GLU A 381 -10.80 -9.66 7.56
N LYS A 382 -11.52 -10.23 8.54
CA LYS A 382 -12.37 -9.50 9.46
C LYS A 382 -11.66 -9.36 10.79
N VAL A 383 -11.62 -8.14 11.30
CA VAL A 383 -10.94 -7.83 12.56
C VAL A 383 -11.78 -6.90 13.44
N MET A 384 -11.58 -7.01 14.75
CA MET A 384 -12.12 -6.02 15.70
C MET A 384 -11.11 -4.89 15.88
N LYS A 385 -11.53 -3.64 15.63
CA LYS A 385 -10.69 -2.45 15.86
C LYS A 385 -11.30 -1.62 16.98
N THR A 386 -10.47 -1.17 17.91
CA THR A 386 -10.87 -0.30 19.02
C THR A 386 -10.32 1.10 18.81
N PHE A 387 -11.22 2.06 18.87
CA PHE A 387 -10.94 3.50 18.74
C PHE A 387 -11.21 4.20 20.04
N GLU A 388 -10.15 4.78 20.62
CA GLU A 388 -10.19 5.56 21.84
C GLU A 388 -10.20 7.05 21.51
N SER A 389 -10.96 7.82 22.24
CA SER A 389 -11.02 9.27 22.14
C SER A 389 -11.18 9.90 23.53
N HIS A 390 -10.64 11.10 23.74
CA HIS A 390 -10.93 11.91 24.94
C HIS A 390 -12.28 12.62 24.83
N TYR A 391 -12.86 12.69 23.64
CA TYR A 391 -14.06 13.48 23.33
C TYR A 391 -15.29 12.62 23.05
N HIS A 392 -15.09 11.33 22.78
CA HIS A 392 -16.13 10.37 22.45
C HIS A 392 -15.93 9.07 23.22
N GLU A 393 -17.00 8.33 23.42
CA GLU A 393 -16.92 6.99 24.00
C GLU A 393 -16.05 6.06 23.16
N THR A 394 -15.30 5.19 23.82
CA THR A 394 -14.50 4.16 23.12
C THR A 394 -15.42 3.28 22.28
N LYS A 395 -15.10 3.17 20.99
CA LYS A 395 -15.81 2.29 20.05
C LYS A 395 -14.97 1.08 19.69
N THR A 396 -15.60 -0.10 19.70
CA THR A 396 -15.03 -1.33 19.10
C THR A 396 -15.93 -1.77 17.95
N ILE A 397 -15.34 -1.86 16.75
CA ILE A 397 -16.05 -2.07 15.49
C ILE A 397 -15.44 -3.28 14.79
N GLU A 398 -16.27 -4.23 14.32
CA GLU A 398 -15.84 -5.24 13.35
C GLU A 398 -15.71 -4.59 11.97
N VAL A 399 -14.56 -4.71 11.35
CA VAL A 399 -14.28 -4.18 10.01
C VAL A 399 -13.74 -5.28 9.09
N GLU A 400 -13.89 -5.07 7.78
CA GLU A 400 -13.36 -5.96 6.76
C GLU A 400 -12.16 -5.30 6.07
N LEU A 401 -10.96 -5.81 6.35
CA LEU A 401 -9.72 -5.30 5.75
C LEU A 401 -9.52 -5.87 4.35
N PHE A 402 -8.96 -5.06 3.45
CA PHE A 402 -8.57 -5.44 2.08
C PHE A 402 -9.69 -6.10 1.27
N THR A 403 -10.88 -5.51 1.29
CA THR A 403 -12.08 -6.04 0.62
C THR A 403 -11.90 -6.20 -0.88
N TRP A 404 -11.04 -5.38 -1.51
CA TRP A 404 -10.67 -5.46 -2.93
C TRP A 404 -9.75 -6.64 -3.29
N GLU A 405 -9.33 -7.42 -2.30
CA GLU A 405 -8.56 -8.64 -2.49
C GLU A 405 -9.42 -9.92 -2.46
N LYS A 406 -10.75 -9.81 -2.27
CA LYS A 406 -11.68 -10.95 -2.35
C LYS A 406 -11.69 -11.57 -3.73
N LEU A 407 -11.94 -12.88 -3.79
CA LEU A 407 -12.08 -13.69 -5.02
C LEU A 407 -13.53 -14.18 -5.19
N ASP A 408 -14.49 -13.39 -4.80
CA ASP A 408 -15.93 -13.74 -4.78
C ASP A 408 -16.65 -13.51 -6.12
N LYS A 409 -15.94 -13.06 -7.16
CA LYS A 409 -16.44 -12.90 -8.54
C LYS A 409 -15.92 -13.98 -9.52
N VAL A 410 -15.05 -14.87 -9.08
CA VAL A 410 -14.39 -15.86 -9.95
C VAL A 410 -15.39 -16.74 -10.70
N ASP A 411 -16.39 -17.29 -10.00
CA ASP A 411 -17.36 -18.21 -10.63
C ASP A 411 -18.28 -17.48 -11.61
N GLU A 412 -18.68 -16.25 -11.29
CA GLU A 412 -19.49 -15.40 -12.17
C GLU A 412 -18.72 -15.05 -13.45
N ILE A 413 -17.42 -14.73 -13.32
CA ILE A 413 -16.53 -14.43 -14.44
C ILE A 413 -16.35 -15.69 -15.31
N LYS A 414 -16.03 -16.85 -14.72
CA LYS A 414 -15.92 -18.11 -15.46
C LYS A 414 -17.15 -18.38 -16.30
N LYS A 415 -18.33 -18.24 -15.72
CA LYS A 415 -19.60 -18.41 -16.43
C LYS A 415 -19.75 -17.42 -17.59
N ALA A 416 -19.38 -16.17 -17.41
CA ALA A 416 -19.49 -15.14 -18.44
C ALA A 416 -18.56 -15.39 -19.64
N PHE A 417 -17.40 -16.02 -19.41
CA PHE A 417 -16.42 -16.34 -20.46
C PHE A 417 -16.45 -17.79 -20.94
N GLY A 418 -17.30 -18.63 -20.37
CA GLY A 418 -17.43 -20.05 -20.77
C GLY A 418 -16.24 -20.92 -20.33
N LEU A 419 -15.61 -20.58 -19.20
CA LEU A 419 -14.48 -21.30 -18.60
C LEU A 419 -14.93 -22.32 -17.54
#